data_27e1a4558cd343e02f0ffe2b2ec2b4ef
#
_entry.id   27e1a4558cd343e02f0ffe2b2ec2b4ef
#
_cell.length_a   1.000
_cell.length_b   1.000
_cell.length_c   1.000
_cell.angle_alpha   90.00
_cell.angle_beta   90.00
_cell.angle_gamma   90.00
#
_symmetry.space_group_name_H-M   'P 1'
#
loop_
_entity.id
_entity.type
_entity.pdbx_description
1 polymer ?
#
loop_
_entity_poly.entity_id
_entity_poly.type
_entity_poly.pdbx_seq_one_letter_code
_entity_poly.pdbx_strand_id
1 'polypeptide(L)'
;MRRRLVGLLAVALLAAACTAGGGGDDATPASTVDPNAQHDPMTLTVWSNFSGREGKVTTGVLESVKQKYPWMTVKHVQGKDDEAIQRAINGGTPPDVAISFTPDNAARYCDTRAWQDLNPYLQADKIDKQAMWPSAIFSYTQYNNIQCALPMLTDAYGLYYNVDLLEKAGFSEPPKTLSELTTMAEKLTEFNPDGSIKVVGFLPLFGVYQNTVNTFGHSYAAKWYDASGKPSLSTDPNWTKMLEWQKSMVDKFGYDKLQKFFGKLGGGDSEWSAQHGFETGKIAMMIDGEWRNAFIAADKAKVNYATAPFPVDDAQPDLYGAGQVGGTIMGIPKGVKHPAESWLLVKYMTTDTNALVTLAKGLRNVPSTVESLKDPELNADPHFSTFMKIFQNPKSTFKTITPIGVTDQDLFGSLAEKHQAGKVTDLQAELVKLDDQIAKQLQLG
;
A
#
# COMPACT_ATOMS: atom_id res chain seq x y z
N MET A 1 87.65 16.35 32.40
CA MET A 1 86.79 15.76 33.43
C MET A 1 85.41 16.38 33.33
N ARG A 2 84.41 15.82 32.62
CA ARG A 2 82.99 16.21 32.63
C ARG A 2 82.19 14.95 32.31
N ARG A 3 81.45 14.43 33.30
CA ARG A 3 80.52 13.34 33.19
C ARG A 3 79.25 13.86 32.51
N ARG A 4 78.79 13.27 31.44
CA ARG A 4 77.48 13.45 30.82
C ARG A 4 76.61 12.35 31.31
N LEU A 5 75.51 12.73 31.96
CA LEU A 5 74.37 11.86 32.24
C LEU A 5 73.59 11.65 30.96
N VAL A 6 73.29 10.39 30.65
CA VAL A 6 72.34 9.99 29.59
C VAL A 6 71.08 9.56 30.27
N GLY A 7 69.99 10.32 30.00
CA GLY A 7 68.65 9.96 30.46
C GLY A 7 68.05 8.93 29.51
N LEU A 8 67.61 7.80 30.06
CA LEU A 8 66.74 6.82 29.34
C LEU A 8 65.29 7.30 29.32
N LEU A 9 64.74 7.54 28.12
CA LEU A 9 63.31 7.60 27.88
C LEU A 9 62.79 6.16 27.67
N ALA A 10 61.92 5.71 28.57
CA ALA A 10 61.17 4.49 28.38
C ALA A 10 59.93 4.80 27.51
N VAL A 11 59.87 4.27 26.29
CA VAL A 11 58.72 4.28 25.43
C VAL A 11 57.85 3.06 25.77
N ALA A 12 56.68 3.29 26.36
CA ALA A 12 55.68 2.28 26.58
C ALA A 12 54.88 2.04 25.27
N LEU A 13 55.12 0.91 24.63
CA LEU A 13 54.29 0.41 23.51
C LEU A 13 53.00 -0.17 24.09
N LEU A 14 51.90 0.53 23.87
CA LEU A 14 50.55 -0.03 24.04
C LEU A 14 50.26 -0.94 22.83
N ALA A 15 50.28 -2.23 23.04
CA ALA A 15 49.78 -3.21 22.11
C ALA A 15 48.24 -3.16 22.10
N ALA A 16 47.64 -2.59 21.05
CA ALA A 16 46.21 -2.73 20.78
C ALA A 16 45.96 -4.15 20.25
N ALA A 17 45.40 -5.01 21.10
CA ALA A 17 44.88 -6.30 20.68
C ALA A 17 43.60 -6.10 19.87
N CYS A 18 43.64 -6.32 18.56
CA CYS A 18 42.44 -6.50 17.74
C CYS A 18 41.84 -7.85 18.12
N THR A 19 40.83 -7.86 18.96
CA THR A 19 39.87 -8.96 19.05
C THR A 19 38.86 -8.81 17.92
N ALA A 20 39.00 -9.64 16.89
CA ALA A 20 37.92 -9.93 15.95
C ALA A 20 36.87 -10.73 16.73
N GLY A 21 35.77 -10.10 17.03
CA GLY A 21 34.62 -10.69 17.70
C GLY A 21 33.36 -10.18 17.07
N GLY A 22 32.57 -11.08 16.54
CA GLY A 22 31.22 -11.15 16.13
C GLY A 22 30.40 -9.86 16.05
N GLY A 23 29.78 -9.66 14.88
CA GLY A 23 28.81 -8.60 14.63
C GLY A 23 27.62 -8.70 15.59
N GLY A 24 27.60 -7.79 16.53
CA GLY A 24 26.40 -7.32 17.17
C GLY A 24 26.17 -5.93 16.61
N ASP A 25 25.06 -5.72 15.92
CA ASP A 25 24.60 -4.39 15.54
C ASP A 25 24.31 -3.62 16.83
N ASP A 26 25.29 -2.92 17.36
CA ASP A 26 25.07 -1.85 18.32
C ASP A 26 24.31 -0.74 17.59
N ALA A 27 22.97 -0.77 17.69
CA ALA A 27 22.11 0.29 17.21
C ALA A 27 22.61 1.60 17.85
N THR A 28 23.19 2.47 17.04
CA THR A 28 23.57 3.80 17.47
C THR A 28 22.33 4.46 18.10
N PRO A 29 22.41 4.96 19.35
CA PRO A 29 21.27 5.61 19.96
C PRO A 29 20.73 6.71 19.05
N ALA A 30 19.40 6.78 18.89
CA ALA A 30 18.79 7.84 18.09
C ALA A 30 19.21 9.20 18.66
N SER A 31 19.68 10.08 17.80
CA SER A 31 19.81 11.49 18.17
C SER A 31 18.40 12.04 18.37
N THR A 32 18.01 12.38 19.60
CA THR A 32 16.70 12.96 19.92
C THR A 32 16.82 14.46 20.14
N VAL A 33 15.79 15.16 19.72
CA VAL A 33 15.63 16.61 19.98
C VAL A 33 14.60 16.76 21.10
N ASP A 34 14.90 17.58 22.12
CA ASP A 34 13.88 17.97 23.08
C ASP A 34 12.92 18.96 22.40
N PRO A 35 11.69 18.55 22.10
CA PRO A 35 10.75 19.40 21.37
C PRO A 35 10.31 20.65 22.13
N ASN A 36 10.56 20.71 23.44
CA ASN A 36 10.18 21.84 24.33
C ASN A 36 11.34 22.81 24.55
N ALA A 37 12.56 22.47 24.08
CA ALA A 37 13.68 23.40 24.13
C ALA A 37 13.47 24.58 23.16
N GLN A 38 14.27 25.61 23.31
CA GLN A 38 14.32 26.70 22.32
C GLN A 38 15.04 26.20 21.07
N HIS A 39 14.37 26.34 19.90
CA HIS A 39 14.90 25.96 18.59
C HIS A 39 14.92 27.17 17.66
N ASP A 40 15.91 27.22 16.81
CA ASP A 40 15.90 28.12 15.66
C ASP A 40 14.86 27.66 14.64
N PRO A 41 14.20 28.58 13.93
CA PRO A 41 13.27 28.24 12.86
C PRO A 41 13.93 27.37 11.80
N MET A 42 13.29 26.26 11.42
CA MET A 42 13.79 25.36 10.39
C MET A 42 12.70 24.93 9.41
N THR A 43 13.12 24.43 8.25
CA THR A 43 12.23 23.89 7.23
C THR A 43 12.65 22.48 6.89
N LEU A 44 11.71 21.52 7.04
CA LEU A 44 11.86 20.15 6.55
C LEU A 44 11.19 20.00 5.20
N THR A 45 11.81 19.23 4.31
CA THR A 45 11.24 18.87 3.01
C THR A 45 10.57 17.49 3.10
N VAL A 46 9.32 17.39 2.64
CA VAL A 46 8.57 16.14 2.55
C VAL A 46 8.26 15.85 1.09
N TRP A 47 8.60 14.67 0.60
CA TRP A 47 8.24 14.24 -0.75
C TRP A 47 7.16 13.15 -0.68
N SER A 48 6.14 13.26 -1.53
CA SER A 48 5.08 12.27 -1.68
C SER A 48 4.51 12.25 -3.10
N ASN A 49 3.85 11.17 -3.46
CA ASN A 49 3.11 11.08 -4.71
C ASN A 49 1.72 11.76 -4.65
N PHE A 50 1.26 12.20 -3.47
CA PHE A 50 0.02 12.98 -3.39
C PHE A 50 0.09 14.23 -4.25
N SER A 51 -1.00 14.50 -5.00
CA SER A 51 -1.10 15.66 -5.88
C SER A 51 -2.55 16.18 -5.95
N GLY A 52 -2.77 17.30 -6.60
CA GLY A 52 -4.10 17.85 -6.80
C GLY A 52 -4.87 18.07 -5.48
N ARG A 53 -6.07 17.48 -5.36
CA ARG A 53 -6.92 17.53 -4.17
C ARG A 53 -6.24 16.90 -2.96
N GLU A 54 -5.72 15.71 -3.14
CA GLU A 54 -5.08 14.96 -2.06
C GLU A 54 -3.79 15.62 -1.59
N GLY A 55 -3.00 16.14 -2.53
CA GLY A 55 -1.82 16.92 -2.19
C GLY A 55 -2.12 18.16 -1.36
N LYS A 56 -3.24 18.85 -1.61
CA LYS A 56 -3.68 20.00 -0.79
C LYS A 56 -4.07 19.58 0.62
N VAL A 57 -4.83 18.50 0.77
CA VAL A 57 -5.22 17.97 2.09
C VAL A 57 -3.97 17.57 2.88
N THR A 58 -3.09 16.79 2.27
CA THR A 58 -1.84 16.34 2.91
C THR A 58 -0.95 17.52 3.31
N THR A 59 -0.80 18.52 2.43
CA THR A 59 -0.05 19.74 2.75
C THR A 59 -0.63 20.45 3.99
N GLY A 60 -1.95 20.62 4.06
CA GLY A 60 -2.60 21.27 5.19
C GLY A 60 -2.35 20.56 6.52
N VAL A 61 -2.37 19.21 6.52
CA VAL A 61 -2.07 18.44 7.74
C VAL A 61 -0.58 18.47 8.08
N LEU A 62 0.31 18.38 7.09
CA LEU A 62 1.76 18.53 7.31
C LEU A 62 2.08 19.90 7.93
N GLU A 63 1.47 20.98 7.44
CA GLU A 63 1.65 22.33 7.97
C GLU A 63 1.09 22.52 9.38
N SER A 64 0.10 21.70 9.78
CA SER A 64 -0.47 21.77 11.13
C SER A 64 0.50 21.33 12.22
N VAL A 65 1.61 20.69 11.87
CA VAL A 65 2.72 20.37 12.79
C VAL A 65 3.25 21.59 13.54
N LYS A 66 3.12 22.81 12.96
CA LYS A 66 3.46 24.09 13.62
C LYS A 66 2.67 24.34 14.90
N GLN A 67 1.49 23.76 15.03
CA GLN A 67 0.70 23.90 16.27
C GLN A 67 1.40 23.22 17.44
N LYS A 68 2.13 22.13 17.14
CA LYS A 68 2.88 21.36 18.14
C LYS A 68 4.35 21.79 18.24
N TYR A 69 4.97 22.14 17.11
CA TYR A 69 6.36 22.58 17.01
C TYR A 69 6.41 23.90 16.22
N PRO A 70 6.21 25.07 16.89
CA PRO A 70 6.10 26.39 16.23
C PRO A 70 7.33 26.78 15.40
N TRP A 71 8.48 26.23 15.71
CA TRP A 71 9.76 26.47 15.03
C TRP A 71 9.92 25.64 13.74
N MET A 72 9.06 24.60 13.52
CA MET A 72 9.14 23.71 12.37
C MET A 72 8.22 24.20 11.23
N THR A 73 8.77 24.35 10.04
CA THR A 73 8.04 24.59 8.79
C THR A 73 8.21 23.37 7.90
N VAL A 74 7.16 22.98 7.17
CA VAL A 74 7.21 21.85 6.22
C VAL A 74 7.04 22.38 4.80
N LYS A 75 7.96 21.98 3.91
CA LYS A 75 7.84 22.16 2.47
C LYS A 75 7.44 20.84 1.84
N HIS A 76 6.17 20.70 1.48
CA HIS A 76 5.67 19.51 0.78
C HIS A 76 5.93 19.62 -0.72
N VAL A 77 6.63 18.64 -1.29
CA VAL A 77 6.89 18.50 -2.73
C VAL A 77 6.03 17.35 -3.24
N GLN A 78 4.97 17.70 -3.94
CA GLN A 78 3.95 16.78 -4.45
C GLN A 78 4.41 16.06 -5.74
N GLY A 79 3.75 14.94 -6.08
CA GLY A 79 3.98 14.19 -7.30
C GLY A 79 5.39 13.56 -7.39
N LYS A 80 5.95 13.17 -6.24
CA LYS A 80 7.23 12.46 -6.14
C LYS A 80 6.95 11.01 -5.79
N ASP A 81 7.11 10.15 -6.78
CA ASP A 81 7.00 8.71 -6.64
C ASP A 81 8.24 8.08 -5.97
N ASP A 82 8.14 6.79 -5.67
CA ASP A 82 9.21 6.03 -5.02
C ASP A 82 10.51 6.02 -5.81
N GLU A 83 10.44 6.03 -7.14
CA GLU A 83 11.63 6.10 -7.99
C GLU A 83 12.33 7.45 -7.87
N ALA A 84 11.56 8.55 -7.83
CA ALA A 84 12.13 9.89 -7.63
C ALA A 84 12.79 10.00 -6.25
N ILE A 85 12.15 9.45 -5.20
CA ILE A 85 12.70 9.39 -3.85
C ILE A 85 14.00 8.57 -3.85
N GLN A 86 13.99 7.38 -4.45
CA GLN A 86 15.17 6.52 -4.52
C GLN A 86 16.32 7.16 -5.30
N ARG A 87 16.03 7.83 -6.42
CA ARG A 87 17.04 8.60 -7.19
C ARG A 87 17.65 9.71 -6.34
N ALA A 88 16.86 10.41 -5.54
CA ALA A 88 17.35 11.47 -4.66
C ALA A 88 18.26 10.93 -3.54
N ILE A 89 17.88 9.78 -2.94
CA ILE A 89 18.70 9.08 -1.93
C ILE A 89 20.04 8.69 -2.55
N ASN A 90 20.04 8.06 -3.72
CA ASN A 90 21.26 7.62 -4.40
C ASN A 90 22.14 8.81 -4.84
N GLY A 91 21.52 9.94 -5.18
CA GLY A 91 22.19 11.19 -5.55
C GLY A 91 22.69 12.01 -4.36
N GLY A 92 22.48 11.56 -3.12
CA GLY A 92 22.94 12.27 -1.91
C GLY A 92 22.14 13.54 -1.59
N THR A 93 20.94 13.69 -2.14
CA THR A 93 20.04 14.84 -1.93
C THR A 93 18.62 14.37 -1.55
N PRO A 94 18.47 13.51 -0.53
CA PRO A 94 17.17 13.00 -0.13
C PRO A 94 16.29 14.12 0.45
N PRO A 95 14.94 13.98 0.41
CA PRO A 95 14.07 14.77 1.26
C PRO A 95 14.31 14.41 2.73
N ASP A 96 13.92 15.29 3.66
CA ASP A 96 14.02 15.00 5.10
C ASP A 96 13.06 13.89 5.51
N VAL A 97 11.90 13.80 4.87
CA VAL A 97 10.90 12.75 5.07
C VAL A 97 10.32 12.31 3.73
N ALA A 98 10.12 11.02 3.58
CA ALA A 98 9.49 10.40 2.41
C ALA A 98 8.16 9.74 2.77
N ILE A 99 7.18 9.87 1.88
CA ILE A 99 5.88 9.20 1.94
C ILE A 99 5.72 8.35 0.69
N SER A 100 5.46 7.05 0.86
CA SER A 100 5.26 6.08 -0.23
C SER A 100 3.87 5.48 -0.19
N PHE A 101 3.26 5.30 -1.37
CA PHE A 101 2.00 4.56 -1.56
C PHE A 101 2.22 3.06 -1.80
N THR A 102 3.48 2.63 -1.84
CA THR A 102 3.86 1.27 -2.20
C THR A 102 4.53 0.59 -1.00
N PRO A 103 3.75 0.17 0.01
CA PRO A 103 4.30 -0.48 1.20
C PRO A 103 5.05 -1.79 0.87
N ASP A 104 4.81 -2.40 -0.28
CA ASP A 104 5.60 -3.53 -0.80
C ASP A 104 7.11 -3.23 -0.87
N ASN A 105 7.48 -1.98 -1.09
CA ASN A 105 8.87 -1.53 -1.12
C ASN A 105 9.51 -1.42 0.28
N ALA A 106 8.74 -1.54 1.36
CA ALA A 106 9.29 -1.40 2.71
C ALA A 106 10.40 -2.42 3.01
N ALA A 107 10.23 -3.68 2.58
CA ALA A 107 11.29 -4.67 2.77
C ALA A 107 12.61 -4.24 2.10
N ARG A 108 12.55 -3.73 0.87
CA ARG A 108 13.73 -3.21 0.16
C ARG A 108 14.32 -1.99 0.86
N TYR A 109 13.49 -1.06 1.34
CA TYR A 109 13.97 0.12 2.07
C TYR A 109 14.65 -0.24 3.38
N CYS A 110 14.09 -1.20 4.12
CA CYS A 110 14.68 -1.68 5.36
C CYS A 110 15.99 -2.45 5.11
N ASP A 111 15.99 -3.38 4.15
CA ASP A 111 17.12 -4.26 3.86
C ASP A 111 18.36 -3.49 3.36
N THR A 112 18.14 -2.60 2.39
CA THR A 112 19.22 -1.74 1.85
C THR A 112 19.58 -0.57 2.74
N ARG A 113 18.87 -0.37 3.86
CA ARG A 113 19.00 0.82 4.71
C ARG A 113 18.81 2.13 3.94
N ALA A 114 18.03 2.11 2.86
CA ALA A 114 17.65 3.32 2.13
C ALA A 114 16.79 4.25 2.98
N TRP A 115 15.98 3.68 3.89
CA TRP A 115 15.31 4.38 4.98
C TRP A 115 15.91 3.95 6.32
N GLN A 116 15.95 4.87 7.28
CA GLN A 116 16.55 4.64 8.59
C GLN A 116 15.71 3.69 9.44
N ASP A 117 16.37 2.94 10.33
CA ASP A 117 15.68 2.18 11.36
C ASP A 117 15.07 3.13 12.39
N LEU A 118 13.76 3.07 12.55
CA LEU A 118 12.99 3.90 13.49
C LEU A 118 12.86 3.26 14.88
N ASN A 119 13.29 2.01 15.08
CA ASN A 119 13.22 1.37 16.40
C ASN A 119 13.91 2.17 17.52
N PRO A 120 15.11 2.76 17.30
CA PRO A 120 15.75 3.58 18.33
C PRO A 120 14.93 4.80 18.74
N TYR A 121 14.24 5.44 17.80
CA TYR A 121 13.37 6.59 18.08
C TYR A 121 12.10 6.18 18.81
N LEU A 122 11.47 5.07 18.39
CA LEU A 122 10.29 4.51 19.06
C LEU A 122 10.60 4.16 20.51
N GLN A 123 11.78 3.57 20.76
CA GLN A 123 12.25 3.21 22.09
C GLN A 123 12.51 4.46 22.95
N ALA A 124 13.19 5.47 22.40
CA ALA A 124 13.48 6.73 23.11
C ALA A 124 12.20 7.46 23.54
N ASP A 125 11.18 7.47 22.67
CA ASP A 125 9.88 8.08 22.94
C ASP A 125 8.91 7.14 23.69
N LYS A 126 9.34 5.91 24.04
CA LYS A 126 8.54 4.89 24.75
C LYS A 126 7.21 4.58 24.05
N ILE A 127 7.22 4.55 22.73
CA ILE A 127 6.04 4.20 21.94
C ILE A 127 5.90 2.69 21.89
N ASP A 128 4.81 2.20 22.48
CA ASP A 128 4.41 0.80 22.37
C ASP A 128 3.73 0.58 21.02
N LYS A 129 4.44 -0.05 20.10
CA LYS A 129 3.95 -0.34 18.74
C LYS A 129 2.67 -1.18 18.76
N GLN A 130 2.59 -2.18 19.64
CA GLN A 130 1.46 -3.11 19.70
C GLN A 130 0.19 -2.44 20.27
N ALA A 131 0.35 -1.47 21.15
CA ALA A 131 -0.76 -0.67 21.64
C ALA A 131 -1.20 0.42 20.66
N MET A 132 -0.25 0.94 19.85
CA MET A 132 -0.50 2.06 18.94
C MET A 132 -1.19 1.63 17.65
N TRP A 133 -0.75 0.52 17.05
CA TRP A 133 -1.19 0.11 15.71
C TRP A 133 -1.74 -1.32 15.69
N PRO A 134 -2.77 -1.61 14.86
CA PRO A 134 -3.20 -2.98 14.58
C PRO A 134 -2.04 -3.84 14.05
N SER A 135 -2.01 -5.12 14.43
CA SER A 135 -0.90 -6.03 14.10
C SER A 135 -0.70 -6.24 12.59
N ALA A 136 -1.76 -6.15 11.79
CA ALA A 136 -1.69 -6.27 10.33
C ALA A 136 -0.72 -5.27 9.68
N ILE A 137 -0.54 -4.09 10.30
CA ILE A 137 0.34 -3.03 9.80
C ILE A 137 1.81 -3.45 9.79
N PHE A 138 2.24 -4.27 10.76
CA PHE A 138 3.66 -4.68 10.84
C PHE A 138 4.08 -5.60 9.70
N SER A 139 3.13 -6.21 8.99
CA SER A 139 3.43 -7.03 7.81
C SER A 139 4.01 -6.23 6.64
N TYR A 140 3.83 -4.91 6.61
CA TYR A 140 4.27 -4.05 5.51
C TYR A 140 5.00 -2.76 5.93
N THR A 141 5.42 -2.64 7.20
CA THR A 141 6.16 -1.46 7.68
C THR A 141 7.53 -1.80 8.24
N GLN A 142 7.82 -3.10 8.44
CA GLN A 142 9.08 -3.59 8.96
C GLN A 142 9.57 -4.82 8.20
N TYR A 143 10.89 -5.03 8.19
CA TYR A 143 11.52 -6.21 7.60
C TYR A 143 12.75 -6.60 8.41
N ASN A 144 12.95 -7.91 8.66
CA ASN A 144 14.09 -8.42 9.44
C ASN A 144 14.31 -7.67 10.77
N ASN A 145 13.23 -7.42 11.52
CA ASN A 145 13.22 -6.64 12.77
C ASN A 145 13.59 -5.15 12.65
N ILE A 146 13.77 -4.65 11.44
CA ILE A 146 14.00 -3.23 11.16
C ILE A 146 12.67 -2.56 10.90
N GLN A 147 12.33 -1.55 11.69
CA GLN A 147 11.16 -0.70 11.48
C GLN A 147 11.58 0.52 10.67
N CYS A 148 11.65 0.43 9.34
CA CYS A 148 12.10 1.55 8.52
C CYS A 148 10.98 2.50 8.08
N ALA A 149 9.73 2.12 8.28
CA ALA A 149 8.57 2.95 7.96
C ALA A 149 7.53 2.87 9.07
N LEU A 150 6.66 3.89 9.16
CA LEU A 150 5.45 3.86 9.98
C LEU A 150 4.23 4.13 9.10
N PRO A 151 3.06 3.59 9.46
CA PRO A 151 1.84 3.79 8.68
C PRO A 151 1.29 5.19 8.93
N MET A 152 1.11 5.97 7.87
CA MET A 152 0.40 7.25 7.94
C MET A 152 -1.11 7.04 7.77
N LEU A 153 -1.48 6.24 6.76
CA LEU A 153 -2.84 5.80 6.48
C LEU A 153 -2.82 4.31 6.16
N THR A 154 -3.96 3.68 6.24
CA THR A 154 -4.15 2.29 5.79
C THR A 154 -5.22 2.25 4.73
N ASP A 155 -5.20 1.20 3.91
CA ASP A 155 -6.13 1.02 2.81
C ASP A 155 -6.83 -0.33 2.95
N ALA A 156 -8.09 -0.37 2.52
CA ALA A 156 -8.86 -1.58 2.38
C ALA A 156 -9.59 -1.58 1.03
N TYR A 157 -9.72 -2.74 0.43
CA TYR A 157 -10.35 -2.88 -0.88
C TYR A 157 -11.68 -3.59 -0.73
N GLY A 158 -12.70 -3.04 -1.41
CA GLY A 158 -14.08 -3.54 -1.32
C GLY A 158 -14.83 -3.42 -2.64
N LEU A 159 -16.04 -3.95 -2.65
CA LEU A 159 -16.96 -3.86 -3.78
C LEU A 159 -17.75 -2.56 -3.72
N TYR A 160 -17.74 -1.81 -4.79
CA TYR A 160 -18.71 -0.75 -5.08
C TYR A 160 -19.77 -1.30 -6.03
N TYR A 161 -21.04 -1.00 -5.76
CA TYR A 161 -22.13 -1.44 -6.63
C TYR A 161 -23.19 -0.35 -6.80
N ASN A 162 -23.70 -0.24 -8.03
CA ASN A 162 -24.77 0.68 -8.39
C ASN A 162 -26.12 0.07 -7.97
N VAL A 163 -26.75 0.66 -6.95
CA VAL A 163 -27.99 0.17 -6.34
C VAL A 163 -29.11 0.12 -7.38
N ASP A 164 -29.28 1.18 -8.18
CA ASP A 164 -30.36 1.26 -9.16
C ASP A 164 -30.25 0.18 -10.24
N LEU A 165 -29.02 -0.14 -10.68
CA LEU A 165 -28.80 -1.20 -11.66
C LEU A 165 -29.05 -2.58 -11.07
N LEU A 166 -28.62 -2.83 -9.83
CA LEU A 166 -28.87 -4.09 -9.13
C LEU A 166 -30.38 -4.32 -8.95
N GLU A 167 -31.11 -3.32 -8.41
CA GLU A 167 -32.54 -3.39 -8.18
C GLU A 167 -33.31 -3.61 -9.50
N LYS A 168 -32.96 -2.87 -10.56
CA LYS A 168 -33.55 -3.06 -11.91
C LYS A 168 -33.37 -4.49 -12.42
N ALA A 169 -32.25 -5.15 -12.09
CA ALA A 169 -31.99 -6.54 -12.43
C ALA A 169 -32.63 -7.55 -11.45
N GLY A 170 -33.31 -7.08 -10.39
CA GLY A 170 -34.01 -7.91 -9.41
C GLY A 170 -33.11 -8.43 -8.29
N PHE A 171 -31.99 -7.77 -8.02
CA PHE A 171 -31.11 -8.08 -6.90
C PHE A 171 -31.30 -7.05 -5.77
N SER A 172 -31.54 -7.53 -4.55
CA SER A 172 -31.67 -6.69 -3.34
C SER A 172 -30.40 -6.59 -2.50
N GLU A 173 -29.44 -7.48 -2.74
CA GLU A 173 -28.18 -7.61 -1.99
C GLU A 173 -27.00 -7.69 -2.94
N PRO A 174 -25.80 -7.21 -2.55
CA PRO A 174 -24.59 -7.43 -3.30
C PRO A 174 -24.15 -8.90 -3.24
N PRO A 175 -23.32 -9.36 -4.21
CA PRO A 175 -22.79 -10.73 -4.19
C PRO A 175 -21.83 -10.94 -3.02
N LYS A 176 -21.85 -12.13 -2.44
CA LYS A 176 -20.94 -12.56 -1.36
C LYS A 176 -19.92 -13.59 -1.84
N THR A 177 -20.24 -14.29 -2.91
CA THR A 177 -19.36 -15.27 -3.53
C THR A 177 -19.02 -14.90 -4.96
N LEU A 178 -17.94 -15.48 -5.51
CA LEU A 178 -17.52 -15.21 -6.88
C LEU A 178 -18.48 -15.81 -7.90
N SER A 179 -19.19 -16.90 -7.58
CA SER A 179 -20.28 -17.41 -8.44
C SER A 179 -21.49 -16.50 -8.46
N GLU A 180 -21.86 -15.89 -7.31
CA GLU A 180 -22.89 -14.85 -7.27
C GLU A 180 -22.47 -13.61 -8.08
N LEU A 181 -21.22 -13.12 -7.90
CA LEU A 181 -20.68 -12.02 -8.69
C LEU A 181 -20.77 -12.30 -10.19
N THR A 182 -20.36 -13.50 -10.60
CA THR A 182 -20.41 -13.94 -12.02
C THR A 182 -21.83 -13.90 -12.55
N THR A 183 -22.78 -14.49 -11.82
CA THR A 183 -24.20 -14.54 -12.20
C THR A 183 -24.80 -13.13 -12.30
N MET A 184 -24.51 -12.27 -11.32
CA MET A 184 -24.97 -10.88 -11.31
C MET A 184 -24.34 -10.07 -12.43
N ALA A 185 -23.04 -10.23 -12.67
CA ALA A 185 -22.32 -9.56 -13.76
C ALA A 185 -22.92 -9.88 -15.12
N GLU A 186 -23.29 -11.16 -15.38
CA GLU A 186 -23.95 -11.57 -16.61
C GLU A 186 -25.31 -10.88 -16.78
N LYS A 187 -26.12 -10.91 -15.75
CA LYS A 187 -27.49 -10.35 -15.80
C LYS A 187 -27.51 -8.82 -15.90
N LEU A 188 -26.51 -8.16 -15.36
CA LEU A 188 -26.35 -6.70 -15.39
C LEU A 188 -25.70 -6.19 -16.68
N THR A 189 -25.06 -7.07 -17.46
CA THR A 189 -24.41 -6.65 -18.70
C THR A 189 -25.44 -6.44 -19.82
N GLU A 190 -25.50 -5.20 -20.31
CA GLU A 190 -26.37 -4.82 -21.44
C GLU A 190 -25.52 -4.63 -22.71
N PHE A 191 -26.06 -5.08 -23.83
CA PHE A 191 -25.45 -4.91 -25.15
C PHE A 191 -26.23 -3.92 -26.02
N ASN A 192 -25.52 -3.22 -26.88
CA ASN A 192 -26.11 -2.43 -27.95
C ASN A 192 -26.59 -3.34 -29.10
N PRO A 193 -27.44 -2.83 -30.02
CA PRO A 193 -27.89 -3.61 -31.17
C PRO A 193 -26.77 -4.14 -32.08
N ASP A 194 -25.61 -3.50 -32.08
CA ASP A 194 -24.39 -3.90 -32.80
C ASP A 194 -23.57 -4.97 -32.08
N GLY A 195 -24.03 -5.45 -30.91
CA GLY A 195 -23.37 -6.42 -30.09
C GLY A 195 -22.19 -5.88 -29.27
N SER A 196 -21.93 -4.57 -29.28
CA SER A 196 -20.98 -3.93 -28.37
C SER A 196 -21.56 -3.79 -26.96
N ILE A 197 -20.71 -3.76 -25.93
CA ILE A 197 -21.15 -3.59 -24.55
C ILE A 197 -21.65 -2.14 -24.35
N LYS A 198 -22.82 -1.99 -23.74
CA LYS A 198 -23.44 -0.73 -23.34
C LYS A 198 -23.22 -0.44 -21.86
N VAL A 199 -23.46 -1.44 -21.02
CA VAL A 199 -23.20 -1.46 -19.57
C VAL A 199 -22.55 -2.80 -19.27
N VAL A 200 -21.50 -2.82 -18.46
CA VAL A 200 -20.90 -4.07 -17.97
C VAL A 200 -21.26 -4.28 -16.50
N GLY A 201 -21.69 -5.50 -16.16
CA GLY A 201 -22.03 -5.85 -14.79
C GLY A 201 -20.82 -5.78 -13.85
N PHE A 202 -19.70 -6.37 -14.28
CA PHE A 202 -18.38 -6.27 -13.66
C PHE A 202 -17.34 -6.33 -14.76
N LEU A 203 -16.34 -5.45 -14.73
CA LEU A 203 -15.26 -5.43 -15.72
C LEU A 203 -14.09 -6.28 -15.22
N PRO A 204 -13.93 -7.54 -15.65
CA PRO A 204 -13.01 -8.47 -15.00
C PRO A 204 -11.57 -8.38 -15.49
N LEU A 205 -11.22 -7.39 -16.32
CA LEU A 205 -9.89 -7.30 -16.92
C LEU A 205 -8.80 -6.98 -15.90
N PHE A 206 -7.72 -7.75 -15.87
CA PHE A 206 -6.45 -7.27 -15.33
C PHE A 206 -5.98 -6.06 -16.13
N GLY A 207 -5.30 -5.11 -15.48
CA GLY A 207 -4.93 -3.82 -16.05
C GLY A 207 -6.00 -2.73 -15.86
N VAL A 208 -7.21 -3.07 -15.38
CA VAL A 208 -8.14 -2.09 -14.80
C VAL A 208 -7.73 -1.82 -13.36
N TYR A 209 -7.86 -0.57 -12.93
CA TYR A 209 -7.48 -0.16 -11.58
C TYR A 209 -8.10 -1.06 -10.50
N GLN A 210 -7.28 -1.50 -9.55
CA GLN A 210 -7.57 -2.46 -8.48
C GLN A 210 -7.93 -3.90 -8.91
N ASN A 211 -8.11 -4.18 -10.19
CA ASN A 211 -8.19 -5.55 -10.67
C ASN A 211 -6.79 -6.17 -10.75
N THR A 212 -6.24 -6.51 -9.61
CA THR A 212 -4.88 -7.04 -9.49
C THR A 212 -4.88 -8.52 -9.10
N VAL A 213 -3.77 -9.20 -9.36
CA VAL A 213 -3.57 -10.58 -8.90
C VAL A 213 -3.66 -10.67 -7.37
N ASN A 214 -3.21 -9.63 -6.65
CA ASN A 214 -3.32 -9.57 -5.18
C ASN A 214 -4.77 -9.56 -4.72
N THR A 215 -5.57 -8.66 -5.29
CA THR A 215 -6.95 -8.44 -4.88
C THR A 215 -7.80 -9.67 -5.14
N PHE A 216 -7.69 -10.26 -6.34
CA PHE A 216 -8.42 -11.49 -6.66
C PHE A 216 -7.84 -12.71 -5.95
N GLY A 217 -6.51 -12.77 -5.77
CA GLY A 217 -5.84 -13.85 -5.03
C GLY A 217 -6.28 -13.94 -3.57
N HIS A 218 -6.53 -12.79 -2.91
CA HIS A 218 -7.06 -12.76 -1.55
C HIS A 218 -8.41 -13.50 -1.45
N SER A 219 -9.32 -13.33 -2.42
CA SER A 219 -10.62 -13.99 -2.46
C SER A 219 -10.54 -15.51 -2.50
N TYR A 220 -9.40 -16.07 -2.90
CA TYR A 220 -9.10 -17.49 -2.94
C TYR A 220 -8.20 -17.97 -1.80
N ALA A 221 -7.81 -17.10 -0.87
CA ALA A 221 -6.77 -17.36 0.14
C ALA A 221 -5.42 -17.81 -0.48
N ALA A 222 -5.11 -17.35 -1.70
CA ALA A 222 -3.91 -17.73 -2.42
C ALA A 222 -2.64 -17.16 -1.75
N LYS A 223 -1.58 -17.96 -1.72
CA LYS A 223 -0.33 -17.64 -1.03
C LYS A 223 0.79 -17.36 -2.02
N TRP A 224 1.45 -16.23 -1.87
CA TRP A 224 2.61 -15.85 -2.69
C TRP A 224 3.83 -16.72 -2.43
N TYR A 225 4.04 -17.07 -1.18
CA TYR A 225 5.21 -17.81 -0.71
C TYR A 225 4.78 -18.93 0.23
N ASP A 226 5.51 -20.04 0.18
CA ASP A 226 5.33 -21.14 1.13
C ASP A 226 5.94 -20.80 2.52
N ALA A 227 5.83 -21.72 3.45
CA ALA A 227 6.36 -21.55 4.81
C ALA A 227 7.91 -21.40 4.87
N SER A 228 8.62 -21.78 3.80
CA SER A 228 10.07 -21.62 3.67
C SER A 228 10.47 -20.32 2.98
N GLY A 229 9.50 -19.49 2.57
CA GLY A 229 9.73 -18.24 1.83
C GLY A 229 9.97 -18.42 0.33
N LYS A 230 9.73 -19.61 -0.22
CA LYS A 230 9.84 -19.83 -1.67
C LYS A 230 8.55 -19.42 -2.38
N PRO A 231 8.65 -18.87 -3.60
CA PRO A 231 7.48 -18.59 -4.42
C PRO A 231 6.60 -19.84 -4.56
N SER A 232 5.28 -19.69 -4.49
CA SER A 232 4.33 -20.79 -4.51
C SER A 232 3.21 -20.62 -5.54
N LEU A 233 3.43 -19.84 -6.59
CA LEU A 233 2.41 -19.55 -7.59
C LEU A 233 2.01 -20.83 -8.40
N SER A 234 2.94 -21.71 -8.66
CA SER A 234 2.69 -23.00 -9.35
C SER A 234 2.23 -24.12 -8.42
N THR A 235 2.49 -23.99 -7.10
CA THR A 235 2.21 -25.06 -6.13
C THR A 235 0.97 -24.82 -5.29
N ASP A 236 0.53 -23.57 -5.14
CA ASP A 236 -0.76 -23.25 -4.53
C ASP A 236 -1.86 -23.27 -5.62
N PRO A 237 -2.79 -24.25 -5.58
CA PRO A 237 -3.82 -24.40 -6.61
C PRO A 237 -4.81 -23.22 -6.63
N ASN A 238 -4.83 -22.39 -5.61
CA ASN A 238 -5.74 -21.24 -5.52
C ASN A 238 -5.39 -20.17 -6.56
N TRP A 239 -4.12 -20.03 -6.93
CA TRP A 239 -3.71 -19.14 -8.03
C TRP A 239 -4.27 -19.59 -9.39
N THR A 240 -4.17 -20.87 -9.69
CA THR A 240 -4.76 -21.43 -10.94
C THR A 240 -6.27 -21.23 -10.95
N LYS A 241 -6.98 -21.55 -9.85
CA LYS A 241 -8.43 -21.34 -9.75
C LYS A 241 -8.81 -19.89 -9.97
N MET A 242 -8.09 -18.94 -9.35
CA MET A 242 -8.32 -17.52 -9.52
C MET A 242 -8.16 -17.07 -10.98
N LEU A 243 -7.06 -17.47 -11.63
CA LEU A 243 -6.80 -17.12 -13.03
C LEU A 243 -7.84 -17.74 -13.98
N GLU A 244 -8.26 -18.98 -13.74
CA GLU A 244 -9.30 -19.67 -14.52
C GLU A 244 -10.68 -19.02 -14.35
N TRP A 245 -11.05 -18.64 -13.12
CA TRP A 245 -12.28 -17.90 -12.87
C TRP A 245 -12.28 -16.56 -13.60
N GLN A 246 -11.23 -15.77 -13.45
CA GLN A 246 -11.11 -14.47 -14.10
C GLN A 246 -11.19 -14.60 -15.62
N LYS A 247 -10.42 -15.58 -16.19
CA LYS A 247 -10.46 -15.84 -17.63
C LYS A 247 -11.83 -16.29 -18.09
N SER A 248 -12.54 -17.13 -17.34
CA SER A 248 -13.90 -17.57 -17.69
C SER A 248 -14.86 -16.39 -17.82
N MET A 249 -14.75 -15.38 -16.94
CA MET A 249 -15.52 -14.16 -17.06
C MET A 249 -15.15 -13.32 -18.28
N VAL A 250 -13.84 -13.21 -18.58
CA VAL A 250 -13.36 -12.52 -19.78
C VAL A 250 -13.86 -13.22 -21.05
N ASP A 251 -13.78 -14.55 -21.12
CA ASP A 251 -14.21 -15.32 -22.28
C ASP A 251 -15.73 -15.19 -22.52
N LYS A 252 -16.51 -15.14 -21.45
CA LYS A 252 -17.97 -14.99 -21.52
C LYS A 252 -18.40 -13.71 -22.22
N PHE A 253 -17.75 -12.59 -21.95
CA PHE A 253 -18.06 -11.30 -22.58
C PHE A 253 -17.25 -11.04 -23.84
N GLY A 254 -16.13 -11.72 -24.01
CA GLY A 254 -15.18 -11.57 -25.09
C GLY A 254 -14.11 -10.50 -24.81
N TYR A 255 -12.84 -10.94 -24.77
CA TYR A 255 -11.69 -10.08 -24.46
C TYR A 255 -11.68 -8.77 -25.27
N ASP A 256 -11.80 -8.86 -26.61
CA ASP A 256 -11.76 -7.70 -27.49
C ASP A 256 -12.94 -6.72 -27.25
N LYS A 257 -14.11 -7.26 -26.88
CA LYS A 257 -15.28 -6.43 -26.57
C LYS A 257 -15.07 -5.66 -25.26
N LEU A 258 -14.52 -6.31 -24.25
CA LEU A 258 -14.19 -5.70 -22.96
C LEU A 258 -13.12 -4.63 -23.14
N GLN A 259 -12.04 -4.91 -23.90
CA GLN A 259 -10.99 -3.95 -24.19
C GLN A 259 -11.52 -2.73 -24.95
N LYS A 260 -12.36 -2.93 -25.97
CA LYS A 260 -12.99 -1.83 -26.71
C LYS A 260 -13.92 -1.02 -25.81
N PHE A 261 -14.66 -1.67 -24.92
CA PHE A 261 -15.52 -0.99 -23.95
C PHE A 261 -14.69 -0.14 -22.99
N PHE A 262 -13.66 -0.69 -22.38
CA PHE A 262 -12.75 0.03 -21.47
C PHE A 262 -12.07 1.22 -22.17
N GLY A 263 -11.55 1.03 -23.38
CA GLY A 263 -10.95 2.10 -24.18
C GLY A 263 -11.94 3.23 -24.51
N LYS A 264 -13.22 2.92 -24.78
CA LYS A 264 -14.27 3.93 -24.99
C LYS A 264 -14.61 4.75 -23.73
N LEU A 265 -14.37 4.21 -22.55
CA LEU A 265 -14.50 4.94 -21.28
C LEU A 265 -13.29 5.84 -21.00
N GLY A 266 -12.27 5.86 -21.88
CA GLY A 266 -11.02 6.59 -21.67
C GLY A 266 -9.90 5.73 -21.07
N GLY A 267 -10.13 4.42 -20.87
CA GLY A 267 -9.15 3.54 -20.25
C GLY A 267 -8.72 4.04 -18.88
N GLY A 268 -7.44 3.90 -18.55
CA GLY A 268 -6.87 4.38 -17.30
C GLY A 268 -6.90 5.91 -17.13
N ASP A 269 -6.96 6.69 -18.23
CA ASP A 269 -6.98 8.15 -18.16
C ASP A 269 -8.26 8.71 -17.54
N SER A 270 -9.36 7.96 -17.56
CA SER A 270 -10.63 8.34 -16.92
C SER A 270 -10.72 7.99 -15.45
N GLU A 271 -9.76 7.27 -14.92
CA GLU A 271 -9.80 6.70 -13.56
C GLU A 271 -10.07 7.75 -12.47
N TRP A 272 -9.47 8.92 -12.60
CA TRP A 272 -9.56 10.01 -11.62
C TRP A 272 -10.41 11.19 -12.11
N SER A 273 -11.46 10.91 -12.88
CA SER A 273 -12.31 11.94 -13.47
C SER A 273 -13.79 11.60 -13.36
N ALA A 274 -14.65 12.62 -13.48
CA ALA A 274 -16.10 12.48 -13.53
C ALA A 274 -16.61 11.63 -14.74
N GLN A 275 -15.72 11.20 -15.63
CA GLN A 275 -16.03 10.28 -16.72
C GLN A 275 -15.82 8.81 -16.34
N HIS A 276 -15.42 8.54 -15.11
CA HIS A 276 -15.22 7.17 -14.64
C HIS A 276 -16.45 6.28 -14.90
N GLY A 277 -16.21 5.07 -15.38
CA GLY A 277 -17.27 4.17 -15.85
C GLY A 277 -18.32 3.82 -14.80
N PHE A 278 -17.95 3.71 -13.54
CA PHE A 278 -18.86 3.48 -12.43
C PHE A 278 -19.70 4.73 -12.14
N GLU A 279 -19.09 5.90 -12.08
CA GLU A 279 -19.76 7.17 -11.78
C GLU A 279 -20.78 7.57 -12.86
N THR A 280 -20.51 7.14 -14.10
CA THR A 280 -21.41 7.37 -15.25
C THR A 280 -22.42 6.23 -15.47
N GLY A 281 -22.48 5.22 -14.58
CA GLY A 281 -23.40 4.10 -14.66
C GLY A 281 -23.13 3.14 -15.83
N LYS A 282 -21.90 3.10 -16.34
CA LYS A 282 -21.45 2.17 -17.38
C LYS A 282 -20.87 0.88 -16.82
N ILE A 283 -20.42 0.90 -15.58
CA ILE A 283 -19.95 -0.25 -14.81
C ILE A 283 -20.88 -0.40 -13.61
N ALA A 284 -21.53 -1.56 -13.44
CA ALA A 284 -22.48 -1.77 -12.37
C ALA A 284 -21.82 -2.15 -11.04
N MET A 285 -20.75 -2.92 -11.09
CA MET A 285 -19.97 -3.36 -9.93
C MET A 285 -18.48 -3.24 -10.24
N MET A 286 -17.68 -2.78 -9.27
CA MET A 286 -16.23 -2.70 -9.37
C MET A 286 -15.58 -2.92 -8.01
N ILE A 287 -14.31 -3.28 -8.01
CA ILE A 287 -13.47 -3.25 -6.82
C ILE A 287 -12.68 -1.95 -6.80
N ASP A 288 -12.62 -1.30 -5.64
CA ASP A 288 -11.79 -0.12 -5.42
C ASP A 288 -11.46 0.03 -3.93
N GLY A 289 -10.56 0.95 -3.61
CA GLY A 289 -10.29 1.36 -2.24
C GLY A 289 -11.29 2.39 -1.73
N GLU A 290 -11.24 2.67 -0.45
CA GLU A 290 -12.15 3.58 0.24
C GLU A 290 -12.07 5.03 -0.25
N TRP A 291 -10.93 5.44 -0.82
CA TRP A 291 -10.72 6.79 -1.39
C TRP A 291 -11.67 7.12 -2.54
N ARG A 292 -12.21 6.12 -3.26
CA ARG A 292 -13.20 6.34 -4.33
C ARG A 292 -14.39 7.16 -3.85
N ASN A 293 -14.79 7.01 -2.58
CA ASN A 293 -15.84 7.84 -1.98
C ASN A 293 -15.55 9.34 -2.08
N ALA A 294 -14.27 9.74 -1.95
CA ALA A 294 -13.87 11.14 -2.07
C ALA A 294 -13.93 11.65 -3.51
N PHE A 295 -13.61 10.81 -4.50
CA PHE A 295 -13.71 11.17 -5.92
C PHE A 295 -15.17 11.30 -6.35
N ILE A 296 -16.01 10.31 -6.04
CA ILE A 296 -17.47 10.36 -6.32
C ILE A 296 -18.09 11.64 -5.73
N ALA A 297 -17.73 11.99 -4.50
CA ALA A 297 -18.23 13.19 -3.85
C ALA A 297 -17.69 14.49 -4.51
N ALA A 298 -16.40 14.54 -4.86
CA ALA A 298 -15.78 15.69 -5.49
C ALA A 298 -16.33 15.96 -6.90
N ASP A 299 -16.58 14.90 -7.66
CA ASP A 299 -17.12 14.94 -9.00
C ASP A 299 -18.64 15.18 -9.01
N LYS A 300 -19.29 15.16 -7.83
CA LYS A 300 -20.74 15.28 -7.67
C LYS A 300 -21.49 14.27 -8.53
N ALA A 301 -20.94 13.08 -8.67
CA ALA A 301 -21.52 12.00 -9.44
C ALA A 301 -22.95 11.68 -8.94
N LYS A 302 -23.83 11.32 -9.87
CA LYS A 302 -25.25 11.03 -9.56
C LYS A 302 -25.52 9.54 -9.35
N VAL A 303 -24.48 8.73 -9.34
CA VAL A 303 -24.60 7.29 -9.09
C VAL A 303 -25.16 7.05 -7.69
N ASN A 304 -26.27 6.29 -7.61
CA ASN A 304 -26.77 5.75 -6.36
C ASN A 304 -26.00 4.46 -6.07
N TYR A 305 -25.11 4.48 -5.09
CA TYR A 305 -24.20 3.37 -4.84
C TYR A 305 -24.16 2.97 -3.37
N ALA A 306 -23.69 1.76 -3.15
CA ALA A 306 -23.31 1.28 -1.83
C ALA A 306 -22.02 0.48 -1.92
N THR A 307 -21.48 0.10 -0.76
CA THR A 307 -20.23 -0.64 -0.64
C THR A 307 -20.44 -1.94 0.15
N ALA A 308 -19.67 -2.97 -0.20
CA ALA A 308 -19.67 -4.26 0.46
C ALA A 308 -18.24 -4.83 0.49
N PRO A 309 -17.94 -5.85 1.32
CA PRO A 309 -16.74 -6.64 1.14
C PRO A 309 -16.71 -7.25 -0.27
N PHE A 310 -15.52 -7.38 -0.85
CA PHE A 310 -15.41 -8.04 -2.15
C PHE A 310 -15.75 -9.54 -2.00
N PRO A 311 -16.46 -10.13 -2.98
CA PRO A 311 -16.85 -11.54 -2.94
C PRO A 311 -15.65 -12.50 -2.86
N VAL A 312 -15.87 -13.64 -2.23
CA VAL A 312 -14.84 -14.67 -2.04
C VAL A 312 -15.18 -15.95 -2.80
N ASP A 313 -14.20 -16.83 -3.01
CA ASP A 313 -14.43 -18.16 -3.56
C ASP A 313 -15.49 -18.89 -2.72
N ASP A 314 -16.38 -19.61 -3.41
CA ASP A 314 -17.49 -20.37 -2.78
C ASP A 314 -16.98 -21.42 -1.78
N ALA A 315 -15.74 -21.90 -1.95
CA ALA A 315 -15.07 -22.78 -1.01
C ALA A 315 -14.44 -22.07 0.20
N GLN A 316 -14.47 -20.72 0.23
CA GLN A 316 -13.84 -19.88 1.26
C GLN A 316 -14.84 -18.91 1.93
N PRO A 317 -16.06 -19.33 2.32
CA PRO A 317 -17.11 -18.41 2.80
C PRO A 317 -16.69 -17.63 4.06
N ASP A 318 -15.79 -18.21 4.84
CA ASP A 318 -15.25 -17.60 6.07
C ASP A 318 -14.34 -16.39 5.83
N LEU A 319 -13.90 -16.16 4.60
CA LEU A 319 -13.14 -14.97 4.21
C LEU A 319 -14.03 -13.76 3.93
N TYR A 320 -15.33 -13.96 3.69
CA TYR A 320 -16.21 -12.82 3.40
C TYR A 320 -16.22 -11.81 4.54
N GLY A 321 -16.00 -10.57 4.22
CA GLY A 321 -15.80 -9.49 5.19
C GLY A 321 -14.34 -9.16 5.48
N ALA A 322 -13.41 -10.02 5.07
CA ALA A 322 -11.98 -9.71 5.00
C ALA A 322 -11.63 -9.22 3.59
N GLY A 323 -10.46 -8.61 3.44
CA GLY A 323 -9.96 -8.14 2.15
C GLY A 323 -8.44 -8.01 2.13
N GLN A 324 -7.92 -7.71 0.95
CA GLN A 324 -6.58 -7.18 0.86
C GLN A 324 -6.54 -5.83 1.58
N VAL A 325 -5.49 -5.57 2.30
CA VAL A 325 -5.20 -4.30 2.95
C VAL A 325 -3.87 -3.75 2.45
N GLY A 326 -3.65 -2.47 2.66
CA GLY A 326 -2.45 -1.78 2.26
C GLY A 326 -2.25 -0.52 3.08
N GLY A 327 -1.62 0.48 2.48
CA GLY A 327 -1.55 1.78 3.12
C GLY A 327 -0.46 2.68 2.58
N THR A 328 -0.45 3.88 3.12
CA THR A 328 0.58 4.89 2.89
C THR A 328 1.56 4.87 4.04
N ILE A 329 2.83 4.64 3.73
CA ILE A 329 3.92 4.57 4.71
C ILE A 329 4.79 5.81 4.67
N MET A 330 5.36 6.17 5.82
CA MET A 330 6.21 7.33 6.01
C MET A 330 7.50 6.93 6.70
N GLY A 331 8.63 7.47 6.23
CA GLY A 331 9.94 7.14 6.79
C GLY A 331 10.97 8.24 6.59
N ILE A 332 12.15 8.02 7.15
CA ILE A 332 13.28 8.95 7.11
C ILE A 332 14.34 8.37 6.16
N PRO A 333 14.57 8.97 4.99
CA PRO A 333 15.61 8.53 4.08
C PRO A 333 17.02 8.56 4.71
N LYS A 334 17.91 7.69 4.21
CA LYS A 334 19.34 7.72 4.57
C LYS A 334 19.96 9.02 4.07
N GLY A 335 20.86 9.60 4.89
CA GLY A 335 21.67 10.76 4.51
C GLY A 335 20.98 12.11 4.71
N VAL A 336 19.83 12.17 5.37
CA VAL A 336 19.18 13.43 5.75
C VAL A 336 20.05 14.20 6.75
N LYS A 337 19.94 15.52 6.73
CA LYS A 337 20.72 16.40 7.61
C LYS A 337 20.14 16.53 9.03
N HIS A 338 18.84 16.35 9.14
CA HIS A 338 18.05 16.62 10.36
C HIS A 338 17.22 15.39 10.77
N PRO A 339 17.86 14.24 11.08
CA PRO A 339 17.12 13.00 11.34
C PRO A 339 16.23 13.06 12.59
N ALA A 340 16.69 13.76 13.64
CA ALA A 340 15.92 13.89 14.88
C ALA A 340 14.66 14.75 14.71
N GLU A 341 14.77 15.84 13.96
CA GLU A 341 13.63 16.70 13.64
C GLU A 341 12.69 16.04 12.62
N SER A 342 13.25 15.30 11.67
CA SER A 342 12.47 14.46 10.74
C SER A 342 11.64 13.43 11.52
N TRP A 343 12.21 12.84 12.58
CA TRP A 343 11.47 11.94 13.46
C TRP A 343 10.29 12.63 14.15
N LEU A 344 10.43 13.87 14.64
CA LEU A 344 9.31 14.59 15.25
C LEU A 344 8.14 14.75 14.26
N LEU A 345 8.44 15.02 12.99
CA LEU A 345 7.42 15.10 11.93
C LEU A 345 6.80 13.74 11.62
N VAL A 346 7.61 12.70 11.45
CA VAL A 346 7.12 11.32 11.22
C VAL A 346 6.23 10.89 12.39
N LYS A 347 6.68 11.08 13.63
CA LYS A 347 5.91 10.79 14.83
C LYS A 347 4.57 11.53 14.81
N TYR A 348 4.57 12.83 14.56
CA TYR A 348 3.34 13.63 14.48
C TYR A 348 2.36 13.06 13.47
N MET A 349 2.81 12.80 12.25
CA MET A 349 1.97 12.34 11.14
C MET A 349 1.47 10.90 11.29
N THR A 350 2.10 10.10 12.15
CA THR A 350 1.78 8.66 12.28
C THR A 350 1.20 8.27 13.65
N THR A 351 1.19 9.19 14.62
CA THR A 351 0.68 8.89 15.99
C THR A 351 -0.29 9.93 16.52
N ASP A 352 -0.36 11.15 15.96
CA ASP A 352 -1.29 12.16 16.42
C ASP A 352 -2.69 11.88 15.89
N THR A 353 -3.63 11.58 16.78
CA THR A 353 -4.99 11.19 16.42
C THR A 353 -5.71 12.26 15.60
N ASN A 354 -5.53 13.55 15.94
CA ASN A 354 -6.19 14.63 15.21
C ASN A 354 -5.64 14.79 13.79
N ALA A 355 -4.32 14.66 13.61
CA ALA A 355 -3.68 14.68 12.30
C ALA A 355 -4.17 13.52 11.43
N LEU A 356 -4.19 12.28 11.98
CA LEU A 356 -4.63 11.09 11.28
C LEU A 356 -6.12 11.13 10.91
N VAL A 357 -6.99 11.55 11.83
CA VAL A 357 -8.43 11.69 11.57
C VAL A 357 -8.69 12.79 10.53
N THR A 358 -7.95 13.91 10.58
CA THR A 358 -8.08 14.98 9.57
C THR A 358 -7.67 14.49 8.18
N LEU A 359 -6.57 13.74 8.08
CA LEU A 359 -6.17 13.09 6.83
C LEU A 359 -7.23 12.11 6.35
N ALA A 360 -7.66 11.19 7.22
CA ALA A 360 -8.65 10.17 6.90
C ALA A 360 -9.96 10.78 6.37
N LYS A 361 -10.47 11.82 7.01
CA LYS A 361 -11.67 12.54 6.56
C LYS A 361 -11.46 13.25 5.22
N GLY A 362 -10.30 13.89 5.04
CA GLY A 362 -9.99 14.66 3.83
C GLY A 362 -9.70 13.81 2.61
N LEU A 363 -9.01 12.68 2.80
CA LEU A 363 -8.60 11.76 1.73
C LEU A 363 -9.60 10.61 1.56
N ARG A 364 -10.40 10.32 2.57
CA ARG A 364 -11.24 9.12 2.66
C ARG A 364 -10.40 7.84 2.67
N ASN A 365 -9.28 7.85 3.41
CA ASN A 365 -8.49 6.65 3.71
C ASN A 365 -8.73 6.22 5.16
N VAL A 366 -8.52 4.92 5.43
CA VAL A 366 -8.63 4.38 6.79
C VAL A 366 -7.48 4.92 7.65
N PRO A 367 -7.74 5.48 8.83
CA PRO A 367 -6.67 5.95 9.70
C PRO A 367 -5.91 4.78 10.33
N SER A 368 -4.63 4.99 10.66
CA SER A 368 -3.72 3.89 10.96
C SER A 368 -3.66 3.44 12.43
N THR A 369 -4.01 4.32 13.40
CA THR A 369 -3.86 3.97 14.83
C THR A 369 -5.14 3.41 15.44
N VAL A 370 -4.99 2.56 16.46
CA VAL A 370 -6.12 1.99 17.23
C VAL A 370 -7.06 3.08 17.74
N GLU A 371 -6.54 4.24 18.15
CA GLU A 371 -7.36 5.35 18.64
C GLU A 371 -8.08 6.08 17.51
N SER A 372 -7.39 6.38 16.40
CA SER A 372 -8.01 7.07 15.27
C SER A 372 -9.09 6.23 14.56
N LEU A 373 -8.99 4.90 14.61
CA LEU A 373 -10.02 3.99 14.10
C LEU A 373 -11.36 4.10 14.84
N LYS A 374 -11.40 4.71 16.02
CA LYS A 374 -12.63 4.90 16.80
C LYS A 374 -13.39 6.18 16.44
N ASP A 375 -12.92 6.98 15.49
CA ASP A 375 -13.58 8.24 15.12
C ASP A 375 -15.06 7.99 14.76
N PRO A 376 -16.02 8.69 15.42
CA PRO A 376 -17.44 8.39 15.26
C PRO A 376 -17.99 8.81 13.89
N GLU A 377 -17.44 9.85 13.25
CA GLU A 377 -17.93 10.30 11.95
C GLU A 377 -17.51 9.34 10.83
N LEU A 378 -16.27 8.83 10.87
CA LEU A 378 -15.79 7.83 9.91
C LEU A 378 -16.61 6.52 10.04
N ASN A 379 -16.92 6.10 11.26
CA ASN A 379 -17.70 4.90 11.50
C ASN A 379 -19.20 5.06 11.19
N ALA A 380 -19.73 6.28 11.20
CA ALA A 380 -21.13 6.56 10.89
C ALA A 380 -21.43 6.66 9.39
N ASP A 381 -20.41 6.89 8.55
CA ASP A 381 -20.57 6.96 7.09
C ASP A 381 -20.77 5.54 6.52
N PRO A 382 -21.96 5.20 5.96
CA PRO A 382 -22.26 3.85 5.52
C PRO A 382 -21.37 3.38 4.36
N HIS A 383 -20.92 4.29 3.48
CA HIS A 383 -20.05 3.96 2.37
C HIS A 383 -18.60 3.72 2.82
N PHE A 384 -18.17 4.41 3.87
CA PHE A 384 -16.81 4.32 4.39
C PHE A 384 -16.65 3.24 5.48
N SER A 385 -17.66 3.04 6.32
CA SER A 385 -17.62 2.07 7.44
C SER A 385 -17.37 0.62 6.99
N THR A 386 -17.75 0.28 5.75
CA THR A 386 -17.44 -1.02 5.14
C THR A 386 -15.93 -1.26 5.13
N PHE A 387 -15.14 -0.29 4.68
CA PHE A 387 -13.68 -0.38 4.58
C PHE A 387 -13.02 -0.42 5.95
N MET A 388 -13.54 0.35 6.91
CA MET A 388 -13.12 0.28 8.32
C MET A 388 -13.28 -1.13 8.88
N LYS A 389 -14.41 -1.81 8.59
CA LYS A 389 -14.67 -3.18 9.01
C LYS A 389 -13.79 -4.20 8.30
N ILE A 390 -13.56 -4.03 6.98
CA ILE A 390 -12.64 -4.88 6.22
C ILE A 390 -11.25 -4.78 6.83
N PHE A 391 -10.73 -3.56 7.05
CA PHE A 391 -9.40 -3.36 7.62
C PHE A 391 -9.25 -3.99 9.02
N GLN A 392 -10.28 -3.89 9.85
CA GLN A 392 -10.27 -4.44 11.21
C GLN A 392 -10.53 -5.96 11.28
N ASN A 393 -10.90 -6.59 10.16
CA ASN A 393 -11.12 -8.03 10.13
C ASN A 393 -9.80 -8.78 10.31
N PRO A 394 -9.68 -9.72 11.28
CA PRO A 394 -8.42 -10.41 11.55
C PRO A 394 -7.94 -11.33 10.41
N LYS A 395 -8.80 -11.62 9.42
CA LYS A 395 -8.45 -12.37 8.22
C LYS A 395 -8.02 -11.48 7.06
N SER A 396 -8.11 -10.16 7.21
CA SER A 396 -7.57 -9.22 6.22
C SER A 396 -6.06 -9.24 6.25
N THR A 397 -5.44 -9.28 5.07
CA THR A 397 -4.00 -9.49 4.94
C THR A 397 -3.38 -8.54 3.94
N PHE A 398 -2.12 -8.22 4.16
CA PHE A 398 -1.21 -7.68 3.16
C PHE A 398 -0.36 -8.81 2.58
N LYS A 399 0.05 -8.66 1.33
CA LYS A 399 1.02 -9.58 0.71
C LYS A 399 2.32 -9.60 1.53
N THR A 400 2.96 -10.75 1.64
CA THR A 400 4.31 -10.85 2.22
C THR A 400 5.27 -9.94 1.44
N ILE A 401 5.86 -8.95 2.12
CA ILE A 401 6.85 -8.06 1.52
C ILE A 401 8.21 -8.75 1.42
N THR A 402 8.94 -8.43 0.36
CA THR A 402 10.26 -9.01 0.06
C THR A 402 11.22 -7.92 -0.43
N PRO A 403 12.54 -8.15 -0.41
CA PRO A 403 13.52 -7.16 -0.89
C PRO A 403 13.35 -6.76 -2.36
N ILE A 404 12.66 -7.57 -3.17
CA ILE A 404 12.37 -7.25 -4.58
C ILE A 404 11.18 -6.30 -4.77
N GLY A 405 10.51 -5.88 -3.68
CA GLY A 405 9.41 -4.93 -3.71
C GLY A 405 8.21 -5.43 -4.50
N VAL A 406 7.79 -4.68 -5.52
CA VAL A 406 6.65 -5.00 -6.39
C VAL A 406 6.98 -5.94 -7.55
N THR A 407 8.24 -6.33 -7.72
CA THR A 407 8.70 -7.07 -8.91
C THR A 407 7.93 -8.39 -9.13
N ASP A 408 7.61 -9.12 -8.07
CA ASP A 408 6.82 -10.36 -8.15
C ASP A 408 5.40 -10.09 -8.65
N GLN A 409 4.78 -9.00 -8.21
CA GLN A 409 3.43 -8.60 -8.64
C GLN A 409 3.42 -8.18 -10.11
N ASP A 410 4.41 -7.42 -10.56
CA ASP A 410 4.54 -6.98 -11.95
C ASP A 410 4.73 -8.17 -12.89
N LEU A 411 5.58 -9.11 -12.50
CA LEU A 411 5.81 -10.34 -13.25
C LEU A 411 4.54 -11.20 -13.35
N PHE A 412 3.85 -11.39 -12.23
CA PHE A 412 2.62 -12.19 -12.21
C PHE A 412 1.46 -11.46 -12.90
N GLY A 413 1.31 -10.16 -12.72
CA GLY A 413 0.35 -9.34 -13.45
C GLY A 413 0.52 -9.44 -14.95
N SER A 414 1.77 -9.37 -15.43
CA SER A 414 2.08 -9.56 -16.86
C SER A 414 1.71 -10.94 -17.39
N LEU A 415 1.87 -12.01 -16.59
CA LEU A 415 1.41 -13.35 -16.96
C LEU A 415 -0.12 -13.40 -16.99
N ALA A 416 -0.79 -12.85 -15.98
CA ALA A 416 -2.24 -12.83 -15.89
C ALA A 416 -2.88 -12.07 -17.06
N GLU A 417 -2.30 -10.95 -17.50
CA GLU A 417 -2.73 -10.20 -18.67
C GLU A 417 -2.57 -11.01 -19.98
N LYS A 418 -1.48 -11.77 -20.11
CA LYS A 418 -1.31 -12.68 -21.26
C LYS A 418 -2.32 -13.81 -21.22
N HIS A 419 -2.59 -14.35 -20.03
CA HIS A 419 -3.54 -15.46 -19.85
C HIS A 419 -4.97 -15.03 -20.21
N GLN A 420 -5.45 -13.90 -19.69
CA GLN A 420 -6.78 -13.38 -20.03
C GLN A 420 -6.95 -13.10 -21.54
N ALA A 421 -5.87 -12.73 -22.24
CA ALA A 421 -5.87 -12.48 -23.68
C ALA A 421 -5.76 -13.77 -24.52
N GLY A 422 -5.77 -14.97 -23.90
CA GLY A 422 -5.66 -16.26 -24.59
C GLY A 422 -4.27 -16.53 -25.18
N LYS A 423 -3.22 -15.85 -24.70
CA LYS A 423 -1.84 -15.98 -25.20
C LYS A 423 -1.01 -17.00 -24.41
N VAL A 424 -1.58 -17.64 -23.39
CA VAL A 424 -0.93 -18.67 -22.57
C VAL A 424 -1.56 -20.01 -22.93
N THR A 425 -0.75 -20.96 -23.41
CA THR A 425 -1.20 -22.30 -23.83
C THR A 425 -1.07 -23.34 -22.72
N ASP A 426 -0.11 -23.16 -21.82
CA ASP A 426 0.13 -24.04 -20.66
C ASP A 426 0.37 -23.16 -19.45
N LEU A 427 -0.71 -22.89 -18.69
CA LEU A 427 -0.66 -22.01 -17.53
C LEU A 427 0.26 -22.57 -16.45
N GLN A 428 0.20 -23.89 -16.20
CA GLN A 428 1.01 -24.50 -15.16
C GLN A 428 2.51 -24.39 -15.45
N ALA A 429 2.92 -24.62 -16.70
CA ALA A 429 4.31 -24.45 -17.10
C ALA A 429 4.79 -22.98 -16.97
N GLU A 430 3.93 -22.01 -17.28
CA GLU A 430 4.27 -20.60 -17.14
C GLU A 430 4.34 -20.17 -15.63
N LEU A 431 3.48 -20.72 -14.76
CA LEU A 431 3.57 -20.47 -13.31
C LEU A 431 4.87 -21.05 -12.71
N VAL A 432 5.31 -22.25 -13.15
CA VAL A 432 6.61 -22.82 -12.74
C VAL A 432 7.77 -21.90 -13.14
N LYS A 433 7.79 -21.44 -14.40
CA LYS A 433 8.82 -20.50 -14.87
C LYS A 433 8.80 -19.19 -14.07
N LEU A 434 7.61 -18.73 -13.70
CA LEU A 434 7.44 -17.51 -12.91
C LEU A 434 7.98 -17.68 -11.49
N ASP A 435 7.71 -18.80 -10.82
CA ASP A 435 8.29 -19.14 -9.52
C ASP A 435 9.82 -19.14 -9.58
N ASP A 436 10.42 -19.76 -10.61
CA ASP A 436 11.86 -19.78 -10.81
C ASP A 436 12.42 -18.35 -11.04
N GLN A 437 11.71 -17.53 -11.80
CA GLN A 437 12.09 -16.15 -12.08
C GLN A 437 12.05 -15.29 -10.79
N ILE A 438 11.00 -15.40 -10.00
CA ILE A 438 10.87 -14.69 -8.72
C ILE A 438 11.95 -15.18 -7.74
N ALA A 439 12.17 -16.50 -7.64
CA ALA A 439 13.20 -17.06 -6.77
C ALA A 439 14.60 -16.53 -7.12
N LYS A 440 14.89 -16.40 -8.43
CA LYS A 440 16.14 -15.79 -8.90
C LYS A 440 16.26 -14.32 -8.52
N GLN A 441 15.17 -13.54 -8.63
CA GLN A 441 15.19 -12.14 -8.21
C GLN A 441 15.45 -12.00 -6.70
N LEU A 442 14.83 -12.87 -5.87
CA LEU A 442 15.04 -12.90 -4.42
C LEU A 442 16.49 -13.21 -4.01
N GLN A 443 17.24 -13.91 -4.86
CA GLN A 443 18.66 -14.19 -4.62
C GLN A 443 19.59 -13.02 -5.02
N LEU A 444 19.10 -12.11 -5.83
CA LEU A 444 19.85 -10.95 -6.34
C LEU A 444 19.61 -9.67 -5.53
N GLY A 445 18.46 -9.59 -4.85
CA GLY A 445 18.10 -8.47 -3.97
C GLY A 445 18.55 -8.72 -2.55
#